data_ed3bf3539a6d302166debfa447994932
#
_entry.id   ed3bf3539a6d302166debfa447994932
#
_cell.length_a   1.000
_cell.length_b   1.000
_cell.length_c   1.000
_cell.angle_alpha   90.00
_cell.angle_beta   90.00
_cell.angle_gamma   90.00
#
_symmetry.space_group_name_H-M   'P 1'
#
loop_
_entity.id
_entity.type
_entity.pdbx_description
1 polymer ?
#
loop_
_entity_poly.entity_id
_entity_poly.type
_entity_poly.pdbx_seq_one_letter_code
_entity_poly.pdbx_strand_id
1 'polypeptide(L)'
;RGRIAIDARFDLHGHTQHSAHAALLRFIERARADGCRHVLIVTGRGGERGGVLKHSVPRWLQEPAFHRHVIAFHEAGPRHGGTGALYVVLRRPRG
;
A
#
# COMPACT_ATOMS: atom_id res chain seq x y z
N ARG A 1 10.09 17.66 -9.96
CA ARG A 1 11.13 17.08 -9.19
C ARG A 1 10.67 16.77 -7.78
N GLY A 2 11.03 15.61 -7.25
CA GLY A 2 10.60 15.21 -5.94
C GLY A 2 9.14 14.84 -5.85
N ARG A 3 8.43 14.80 -6.95
CA ARG A 3 7.03 14.41 -6.96
C ARG A 3 6.89 13.03 -7.53
N ILE A 4 6.04 12.26 -6.87
CA ILE A 4 5.72 10.93 -7.34
C ILE A 4 4.31 10.96 -7.90
N ALA A 5 4.18 10.56 -9.15
CA ALA A 5 2.86 10.44 -9.77
C ALA A 5 2.22 9.16 -9.23
N ILE A 6 1.08 9.31 -8.59
CA ILE A 6 0.35 8.17 -8.05
C ILE A 6 -0.53 7.58 -9.14
N ASP A 7 -0.29 6.32 -9.47
CA ASP A 7 -1.05 5.64 -10.52
C ASP A 7 -2.36 5.08 -10.01
N ALA A 8 -2.41 4.71 -8.73
CA ALA A 8 -3.63 4.17 -8.13
C ALA A 8 -3.58 4.36 -6.64
N ARG A 9 -4.73 4.33 -6.00
CA ARG A 9 -4.87 4.57 -4.58
C ARG A 9 -5.84 3.55 -4.00
N PHE A 10 -5.53 3.05 -2.82
CA PHE A 10 -6.39 2.11 -2.13
C PHE A 10 -6.47 2.46 -0.66
N ASP A 11 -7.68 2.62 -0.16
CA ASP A 11 -7.91 3.04 1.21
C ASP A 11 -8.39 1.84 2.02
N LEU A 12 -7.59 1.47 3.01
CA LEU A 12 -7.87 0.34 3.87
C LEU A 12 -8.53 0.71 5.18
N HIS A 13 -8.63 2.02 5.47
CA HIS A 13 -9.19 2.38 6.77
C HIS A 13 -10.63 1.86 6.87
N GLY A 14 -11.00 1.40 8.03
CA GLY A 14 -12.32 0.81 8.19
C GLY A 14 -12.37 -0.70 7.95
N HIS A 15 -11.37 -1.26 7.28
CA HIS A 15 -11.29 -2.71 7.14
C HIS A 15 -10.84 -3.35 8.44
N THR A 16 -11.26 -4.58 8.67
CA THR A 16 -10.65 -5.38 9.72
C THR A 16 -9.26 -5.81 9.25
N GLN A 17 -8.44 -6.25 10.18
CA GLN A 17 -7.12 -6.73 9.82
C GLN A 17 -7.20 -7.87 8.81
N HIS A 18 -8.11 -8.81 9.05
CA HIS A 18 -8.26 -9.96 8.17
C HIS A 18 -8.73 -9.56 6.76
N SER A 19 -9.76 -8.73 6.68
CA SER A 19 -10.27 -8.34 5.37
C SER A 19 -9.29 -7.44 4.62
N ALA A 20 -8.52 -6.63 5.35
CA ALA A 20 -7.55 -5.74 4.72
C ALA A 20 -6.42 -6.52 4.07
N HIS A 21 -5.95 -7.58 4.71
CA HIS A 21 -4.84 -8.37 4.16
C HIS A 21 -5.20 -8.92 2.78
N ALA A 22 -6.35 -9.57 2.68
CA ALA A 22 -6.77 -10.15 1.40
C ALA A 22 -7.06 -9.07 0.36
N ALA A 23 -7.72 -8.00 0.77
CA ALA A 23 -8.06 -6.92 -0.17
C ALA A 23 -6.81 -6.23 -0.69
N LEU A 24 -5.82 -6.02 0.18
CA LEU A 24 -4.59 -5.37 -0.24
C LEU A 24 -3.83 -6.24 -1.25
N LEU A 25 -3.76 -7.53 -1.00
CA LEU A 25 -3.06 -8.41 -1.94
C LEU A 25 -3.71 -8.39 -3.31
N ARG A 26 -5.04 -8.49 -3.35
CA ARG A 26 -5.75 -8.42 -4.63
C ARG A 26 -5.52 -7.09 -5.34
N PHE A 27 -5.54 -6.01 -4.57
CA PHE A 27 -5.29 -4.70 -5.16
C PHE A 27 -3.89 -4.62 -5.77
N ILE A 28 -2.88 -5.09 -5.04
CA ILE A 28 -1.50 -5.01 -5.52
C ILE A 28 -1.30 -5.89 -6.75
N GLU A 29 -1.86 -7.09 -6.74
CA GLU A 29 -1.77 -7.97 -7.91
C GLU A 29 -2.39 -7.32 -9.13
N ARG A 30 -3.57 -6.75 -8.97
CA ARG A 30 -4.27 -6.10 -10.05
C ARG A 30 -3.54 -4.86 -10.54
N ALA A 31 -3.07 -4.04 -9.60
CA ALA A 31 -2.37 -2.80 -9.96
C ALA A 31 -1.10 -3.11 -10.75
N ARG A 32 -0.35 -4.13 -10.31
CA ARG A 32 0.85 -4.52 -11.06
C ARG A 32 0.49 -5.01 -12.46
N ALA A 33 -0.53 -5.83 -12.57
CA ALA A 33 -0.96 -6.35 -13.88
C ALA A 33 -1.38 -5.23 -14.81
N ASP A 34 -1.96 -4.16 -14.25
CA ASP A 34 -2.41 -3.01 -15.02
C ASP A 34 -1.28 -2.04 -15.36
N GLY A 35 -0.06 -2.33 -14.92
CA GLY A 35 1.08 -1.48 -15.23
C GLY A 35 1.32 -0.34 -14.27
N CYS A 36 0.60 -0.31 -13.15
CA CYS A 36 0.83 0.72 -12.13
C CYS A 36 2.21 0.53 -11.50
N ARG A 37 2.93 1.62 -11.31
CA ARG A 37 4.25 1.58 -10.69
C ARG A 37 4.23 2.18 -9.28
N HIS A 38 3.47 3.23 -9.08
CA HIS A 38 3.43 3.92 -7.79
C HIS A 38 2.00 3.94 -7.30
N VAL A 39 1.75 3.27 -6.18
CA VAL A 39 0.42 3.26 -5.60
C VAL A 39 0.47 3.82 -4.18
N LEU A 40 -0.64 4.37 -3.75
CA LEU A 40 -0.77 4.93 -2.42
C LEU A 40 -1.74 4.06 -1.63
N ILE A 41 -1.27 3.56 -0.49
CA ILE A 41 -2.09 2.74 0.39
C ILE A 41 -2.40 3.53 1.65
N VAL A 42 -3.67 3.81 1.87
CA VAL A 42 -4.10 4.61 3.02
C VAL A 42 -4.52 3.65 4.14
N THR A 43 -3.85 3.74 5.29
CA THR A 43 -4.13 2.90 6.44
C THR A 43 -4.83 3.65 7.56
N GLY A 44 -4.80 4.99 7.51
CA GLY A 44 -5.26 5.81 8.60
C GLY A 44 -4.11 6.08 9.58
N ARG A 45 -4.25 7.12 10.38
CA ARG A 45 -3.16 7.57 11.23
C ARG A 45 -3.12 6.93 12.60
N GLY A 46 -4.18 6.33 13.02
CA GLY A 46 -4.23 5.77 14.35
C GLY A 46 -5.63 5.85 14.88
N GLY A 47 -5.77 6.00 16.19
CA GLY A 47 -7.06 5.89 16.83
C GLY A 47 -7.27 4.45 17.19
N GLU A 48 -8.49 4.08 17.49
CA GLU A 48 -8.76 2.77 18.05
C GLU A 48 -8.36 1.61 17.14
N ARG A 49 -8.54 1.79 15.83
CA ARG A 49 -8.27 0.70 14.90
C ARG A 49 -7.21 1.04 13.86
N GLY A 50 -7.00 2.32 13.62
CA GLY A 50 -6.05 2.73 12.59
C GLY A 50 -4.65 2.26 12.87
N GLY A 51 -4.28 2.17 14.15
CA GLY A 51 -2.95 1.71 14.51
C GLY A 51 -2.66 0.28 14.09
N VAL A 52 -3.69 -0.58 14.07
CA VAL A 52 -3.50 -1.97 13.67
C VAL A 52 -3.04 -2.05 12.22
N LEU A 53 -3.74 -1.38 11.32
CA LEU A 53 -3.37 -1.42 9.91
C LEU A 53 -2.06 -0.70 9.66
N LYS A 54 -1.85 0.42 10.34
CA LYS A 54 -0.62 1.17 10.18
C LYS A 54 0.60 0.32 10.51
N HIS A 55 0.50 -0.53 11.52
CA HIS A 55 1.59 -1.41 11.91
C HIS A 55 1.65 -2.70 11.09
N SER A 56 0.50 -3.20 10.67
CA SER A 56 0.44 -4.49 9.98
C SER A 56 0.86 -4.41 8.52
N VAL A 57 0.45 -3.36 7.82
CA VAL A 57 0.69 -3.28 6.37
C VAL A 57 2.18 -3.33 6.02
N PRO A 58 3.08 -2.61 6.71
CA PRO A 58 4.49 -2.73 6.38
C PRO A 58 5.03 -4.15 6.53
N ARG A 59 4.53 -4.90 7.51
CA ARG A 59 4.95 -6.28 7.68
C ARG A 59 4.41 -7.16 6.57
N TRP A 60 3.14 -6.95 6.18
CA TRP A 60 2.53 -7.72 5.10
C TRP A 60 3.29 -7.53 3.80
N LEU A 61 3.71 -6.29 3.51
CA LEU A 61 4.41 -6.00 2.27
C LEU A 61 5.73 -6.74 2.15
N GLN A 62 6.25 -7.26 3.24
CA GLN A 62 7.47 -8.04 3.25
C GLN A 62 7.21 -9.55 3.16
N GLU A 63 5.96 -9.98 3.26
CA GLU A 63 5.62 -11.39 3.08
C GLU A 63 5.85 -11.81 1.64
N PRO A 64 6.21 -13.06 1.39
CA PRO A 64 6.52 -13.50 0.02
C PRO A 64 5.43 -13.20 -1.00
N ALA A 65 4.16 -13.36 -0.62
CA ALA A 65 3.07 -13.12 -1.55
C ALA A 65 2.99 -11.66 -2.01
N PHE A 66 3.38 -10.72 -1.14
CA PHE A 66 3.41 -9.31 -1.49
C PHE A 66 4.76 -8.92 -2.09
N HIS A 67 5.83 -9.41 -1.48
CA HIS A 67 7.18 -9.01 -1.87
C HIS A 67 7.49 -9.31 -3.32
N ARG A 68 6.87 -10.32 -3.87
CA ARG A 68 7.06 -10.67 -5.28
C ARG A 68 6.59 -9.55 -6.21
N HIS A 69 5.73 -8.65 -5.73
CA HIS A 69 5.19 -7.55 -6.52
C HIS A 69 5.78 -6.21 -6.15
N VAL A 70 6.43 -6.10 -5.00
CA VAL A 70 6.81 -4.81 -4.42
C VAL A 70 8.31 -4.61 -4.45
N ILE A 71 8.76 -3.47 -5.00
CA ILE A 71 10.18 -3.11 -4.98
C ILE A 71 10.54 -2.43 -3.68
N ALA A 72 9.71 -1.49 -3.24
CA ALA A 72 10.01 -0.69 -2.07
C ALA A 72 8.74 -0.04 -1.56
N PHE A 73 8.76 0.40 -0.30
CA PHE A 73 7.66 1.17 0.25
C PHE A 73 8.19 2.08 1.35
N HIS A 74 7.51 3.19 1.57
CA HIS A 74 7.84 4.10 2.65
C HIS A 74 6.65 5.00 2.95
N GLU A 75 6.70 5.70 4.08
CA GLU A 75 5.62 6.59 4.46
C GLU A 75 5.41 7.67 3.40
N ALA A 76 4.16 8.01 3.17
CA ALA A 76 3.81 9.08 2.26
C ALA A 76 4.18 10.43 2.87
N GLY A 77 4.43 11.41 2.01
CA GLY A 77 4.65 12.76 2.47
C GLY A 77 3.35 13.39 2.96
N PRO A 78 3.46 14.56 3.61
CA PRO A 78 2.28 15.23 4.18
C PRO A 78 1.17 15.46 3.17
N ARG A 79 1.52 15.64 1.91
CA ARG A 79 0.54 15.85 0.86
C ARG A 79 -0.36 14.65 0.64
N HIS A 80 0.15 13.46 0.90
CA HIS A 80 -0.55 12.22 0.57
C HIS A 80 -0.91 11.39 1.79
N GLY A 81 -1.01 12.02 2.96
CA GLY A 81 -1.50 11.33 4.13
C GLY A 81 -0.48 11.12 5.23
N GLY A 82 0.77 11.48 5.00
CA GLY A 82 1.79 11.40 6.04
C GLY A 82 1.91 10.00 6.62
N THR A 83 1.82 9.90 7.95
CA THR A 83 1.98 8.62 8.64
C THR A 83 0.80 7.70 8.48
N GLY A 84 -0.30 8.21 7.89
CA GLY A 84 -1.49 7.37 7.65
C GLY A 84 -1.53 6.75 6.27
N ALA A 85 -0.44 6.84 5.51
CA ALA A 85 -0.41 6.30 4.17
C ALA A 85 1.01 5.87 3.80
N LEU A 86 1.10 4.96 2.83
CA LEU A 86 2.37 4.46 2.33
C LEU A 86 2.42 4.62 0.83
N TYR A 87 3.57 5.06 0.31
CA TYR A 87 3.89 4.89 -1.09
C TYR A 87 4.43 3.49 -1.28
N VAL A 88 3.92 2.81 -2.28
CA VAL A 88 4.40 1.47 -2.61
C VAL A 88 4.81 1.47 -4.08
N VAL A 89 6.03 1.02 -4.35
CA VAL A 89 6.55 0.95 -5.71
C VAL A 89 6.45 -0.49 -6.16
N LEU A 90 5.77 -0.71 -7.26
CA LEU A 90 5.52 -2.05 -7.78
C LEU A 90 6.51 -2.41 -8.88
N ARG A 91 6.79 -3.69 -9.00
CA ARG A 91 7.59 -4.20 -10.10
C ARG A 91 6.82 -4.07 -11.39
N ARG A 92 7.52 -4.10 -12.51
CA ARG A 92 6.86 -4.07 -13.80
C ARG A 92 6.00 -5.30 -13.97
N PRO A 93 4.93 -5.22 -14.79
CA PRO A 93 4.15 -6.41 -15.09
C PRO A 93 5.04 -7.49 -15.68
N ARG A 94 4.70 -8.72 -15.37
CA ARG A 94 5.37 -9.85 -15.98
C ARG A 94 4.83 -10.00 -17.39
N GLY A 95 5.69 -10.23 -18.29
CA GLY A 95 5.24 -10.32 -19.63
C GLY A 95 6.13 -11.08 -20.52
#